data_db5f1cd742f3e41228767d4063ab49a7
#
_entry.id   db5f1cd742f3e41228767d4063ab49a7
#
_cell.length_a   1.000
_cell.length_b   1.000
_cell.length_c   1.000
_cell.angle_alpha   90.00
_cell.angle_beta   90.00
_cell.angle_gamma   90.00
#
_symmetry.space_group_name_H-M   'P 1'
#
loop_
_entity.id
_entity.type
_entity.pdbx_description
1 polymer ?
#
loop_
_entity_poly.entity_id
_entity_poly.type
_entity_poly.pdbx_seq_one_letter_code
_entity_poly.pdbx_strand_id
1 'polypeptide(L)'
;TLQANNQSGRLFKIITIPNKMPGDIFEEKKLTIGFDPNLFTDKSLFFFFRKSKLKFKPIYQNLIDKIWERKIIKNKNKFYLLPNGAVSEKYQLKVNKISKYLKRKKSDFLFVTASENNAWLLNIRGRDTKYTPIPHSYILIDKNKNIKFFCDLKKVSSSLKRGLKKVNFFDIKDCAKILLGIEKKKFVIDDNSCSFFFKTIIDKNNKILNLQDPIYILKAIKGKREIENIKKAHIYDGVALTRYLFWLKKNFYKKNITEITASQKLLKFRKKNKKFKFLSFPTISGTGPN
;
A
#
# COMPACT_ATOMS: atom_id res chain seq x y z
N THR A 1 3.81 -23.92 -5.87
CA THR A 1 2.85 -24.99 -6.30
C THR A 1 2.93 -26.21 -5.40
N LEU A 2 4.14 -26.73 -5.07
CA LEU A 2 4.33 -27.92 -4.22
C LEU A 2 3.66 -27.74 -2.84
N GLN A 3 3.96 -26.65 -2.14
CA GLN A 3 3.37 -26.35 -0.83
C GLN A 3 1.83 -26.24 -0.92
N ALA A 4 1.31 -25.56 -1.95
CA ALA A 4 -0.12 -25.45 -2.15
C ALA A 4 -0.77 -26.83 -2.34
N ASN A 5 -0.18 -27.71 -3.15
CA ASN A 5 -0.66 -29.08 -3.33
C ASN A 5 -0.69 -29.86 -2.02
N ASN A 6 0.37 -29.76 -1.22
CA ASN A 6 0.48 -30.49 0.04
C ASN A 6 -0.51 -29.99 1.10
N GLN A 7 -0.79 -28.68 1.13
CA GLN A 7 -1.63 -28.06 2.16
C GLN A 7 -3.12 -27.99 1.81
N SER A 8 -3.50 -27.95 0.52
CA SER A 8 -4.92 -27.89 0.11
C SER A 8 -5.62 -29.26 0.08
N GLY A 9 -4.86 -30.36 0.07
CA GLY A 9 -5.41 -31.70 -0.01
C GLY A 9 -6.22 -31.95 -1.30
N ARG A 10 -7.19 -32.87 -1.24
CA ARG A 10 -8.04 -33.24 -2.38
C ARG A 10 -9.28 -32.33 -2.57
N LEU A 11 -9.50 -31.39 -1.66
CA LEU A 11 -10.70 -30.53 -1.70
C LEU A 11 -10.62 -29.41 -2.74
N PHE A 12 -9.42 -29.09 -3.23
CA PHE A 12 -9.21 -27.97 -4.13
C PHE A 12 -8.46 -28.40 -5.39
N LYS A 13 -8.93 -27.90 -6.54
CA LYS A 13 -8.18 -27.92 -7.78
C LYS A 13 -7.31 -26.67 -7.90
N ILE A 14 -6.00 -26.84 -7.85
CA ILE A 14 -5.05 -25.74 -7.94
C ILE A 14 -4.84 -25.36 -9.40
N ILE A 15 -4.98 -24.06 -9.69
CA ILE A 15 -4.76 -23.48 -11.01
C ILE A 15 -3.68 -22.41 -10.91
N THR A 16 -2.65 -22.53 -11.74
CA THR A 16 -1.51 -21.59 -11.73
C THR A 16 -1.81 -20.36 -12.58
N ILE A 17 -1.75 -19.20 -11.98
CA ILE A 17 -1.80 -17.89 -12.64
C ILE A 17 -0.36 -17.51 -13.04
N PRO A 18 -0.10 -16.96 -14.24
CA PRO A 18 -1.08 -16.51 -15.27
C PRO A 18 -1.40 -17.55 -16.35
N ASN A 19 -0.99 -18.81 -16.20
CA ASN A 19 -1.19 -19.83 -17.24
C ASN A 19 -2.68 -20.00 -17.60
N LYS A 20 -3.54 -19.93 -16.57
CA LYS A 20 -4.99 -19.92 -16.74
C LYS A 20 -5.60 -18.89 -15.79
N MET A 21 -6.30 -17.92 -16.34
CA MET A 21 -6.97 -16.88 -15.57
C MET A 21 -8.37 -17.33 -15.13
N PRO A 22 -8.94 -16.73 -14.06
CA PRO A 22 -10.31 -17.03 -13.66
C PRO A 22 -11.33 -16.88 -14.80
N GLY A 23 -11.17 -15.87 -15.67
CA GLY A 23 -12.01 -15.67 -16.84
C GLY A 23 -12.00 -16.84 -17.83
N ASP A 24 -10.84 -17.48 -18.01
CA ASP A 24 -10.69 -18.61 -18.93
C ASP A 24 -11.42 -19.87 -18.42
N ILE A 25 -11.67 -19.97 -17.09
CA ILE A 25 -12.39 -21.10 -16.48
C ILE A 25 -13.89 -21.01 -16.75
N PHE A 26 -14.40 -19.78 -16.90
CA PHE A 26 -15.82 -19.49 -17.04
C PHE A 26 -16.19 -18.96 -18.43
N GLU A 27 -15.28 -19.03 -19.40
CA GLU A 27 -15.40 -18.40 -20.71
C GLU A 27 -16.73 -18.72 -21.42
N GLU A 28 -17.16 -19.97 -21.37
CA GLU A 28 -18.40 -20.46 -22.02
C GLU A 28 -19.66 -20.31 -21.15
N LYS A 29 -19.51 -19.90 -19.89
CA LYS A 29 -20.63 -19.86 -18.93
C LYS A 29 -21.24 -18.47 -18.86
N LYS A 30 -22.56 -18.37 -19.06
CA LYS A 30 -23.33 -17.14 -18.81
C LYS A 30 -23.66 -17.02 -17.31
N LEU A 31 -22.66 -16.62 -16.50
CA LEU A 31 -22.83 -16.47 -15.05
C LEU A 31 -22.80 -15.00 -14.63
N THR A 32 -23.40 -14.74 -13.47
CA THR A 32 -23.22 -13.46 -12.75
C THR A 32 -22.27 -13.69 -11.58
N ILE A 33 -21.13 -13.01 -11.58
CA ILE A 33 -20.13 -13.08 -10.53
C ILE A 33 -20.34 -11.91 -9.56
N GLY A 34 -20.59 -12.25 -8.27
CA GLY A 34 -20.58 -11.28 -7.20
C GLY A 34 -19.13 -10.93 -6.79
N PHE A 35 -18.87 -9.64 -6.55
CA PHE A 35 -17.56 -9.18 -6.07
C PHE A 35 -17.69 -8.11 -4.99
N ASP A 36 -16.72 -8.03 -4.10
CA ASP A 36 -16.63 -6.95 -3.11
C ASP A 36 -16.07 -5.68 -3.78
N PRO A 37 -16.86 -4.59 -3.91
CA PRO A 37 -16.44 -3.39 -4.59
C PRO A 37 -15.32 -2.62 -3.87
N ASN A 38 -15.04 -2.91 -2.61
CA ASN A 38 -13.92 -2.31 -1.88
C ASN A 38 -12.59 -2.98 -2.19
N LEU A 39 -12.60 -4.26 -2.61
CA LEU A 39 -11.39 -5.06 -2.85
C LEU A 39 -10.95 -5.06 -4.32
N PHE A 40 -11.85 -4.74 -5.24
CA PHE A 40 -11.56 -4.75 -6.67
C PHE A 40 -11.56 -3.33 -7.25
N THR A 41 -10.69 -3.11 -8.22
CA THR A 41 -10.76 -1.98 -9.16
C THR A 41 -11.31 -2.48 -10.49
N ASP A 42 -11.81 -1.58 -11.35
CA ASP A 42 -12.26 -1.96 -12.72
C ASP A 42 -11.15 -2.67 -13.47
N LYS A 43 -9.92 -2.17 -13.33
CA LYS A 43 -8.75 -2.74 -13.99
C LYS A 43 -8.43 -4.14 -13.49
N SER A 44 -8.58 -4.40 -12.19
CA SER A 44 -8.36 -5.74 -11.63
C SER A 44 -9.45 -6.73 -12.07
N LEU A 45 -10.72 -6.30 -12.11
CA LEU A 45 -11.80 -7.12 -12.66
C LEU A 45 -11.53 -7.47 -14.12
N PHE A 46 -11.19 -6.47 -14.93
CA PHE A 46 -10.83 -6.70 -16.32
C PHE A 46 -9.64 -7.65 -16.47
N PHE A 47 -8.59 -7.48 -15.65
CA PHE A 47 -7.41 -8.33 -15.70
C PHE A 47 -7.70 -9.81 -15.41
N PHE A 48 -8.49 -10.08 -14.37
CA PHE A 48 -8.80 -11.46 -13.98
C PHE A 48 -9.84 -12.14 -14.89
N PHE A 49 -10.77 -11.37 -15.47
CA PHE A 49 -11.95 -11.90 -16.17
C PHE A 49 -12.05 -11.46 -17.62
N ARG A 50 -10.97 -10.93 -18.20
CA ARG A 50 -10.93 -10.61 -19.64
C ARG A 50 -11.34 -11.84 -20.46
N LYS A 51 -11.96 -11.60 -21.63
CA LYS A 51 -12.47 -12.64 -22.55
C LYS A 51 -13.68 -13.45 -22.05
N SER A 52 -14.20 -13.19 -20.87
CA SER A 52 -15.37 -13.91 -20.37
C SER A 52 -16.67 -13.18 -20.73
N LYS A 53 -17.77 -13.93 -20.90
CA LYS A 53 -19.13 -13.40 -21.08
C LYS A 53 -19.85 -13.19 -19.75
N LEU A 54 -19.10 -13.02 -18.67
CA LEU A 54 -19.61 -12.90 -17.31
C LEU A 54 -20.24 -11.53 -17.07
N LYS A 55 -21.31 -11.51 -16.28
CA LYS A 55 -21.86 -10.28 -15.70
C LYS A 55 -21.27 -10.11 -14.30
N PHE A 56 -21.02 -8.86 -13.90
CA PHE A 56 -20.48 -8.53 -12.58
C PHE A 56 -21.51 -7.78 -11.75
N LYS A 57 -21.69 -8.21 -10.50
CA LYS A 57 -22.58 -7.57 -9.52
C LYS A 57 -21.82 -7.21 -8.26
N PRO A 58 -21.75 -5.91 -7.87
CA PRO A 58 -21.13 -5.54 -6.62
C PRO A 58 -21.93 -6.06 -5.43
N ILE A 59 -21.26 -6.70 -4.48
CA ILE A 59 -21.80 -7.19 -3.21
C ILE A 59 -21.16 -6.37 -2.10
N TYR A 60 -21.89 -5.43 -1.53
CA TYR A 60 -21.36 -4.49 -0.54
C TYR A 60 -21.12 -5.11 0.84
N GLN A 61 -21.73 -6.24 1.11
CA GLN A 61 -21.48 -7.00 2.34
C GLN A 61 -20.59 -8.21 2.00
N ASN A 62 -19.32 -8.17 2.39
CA ASN A 62 -18.38 -9.25 2.13
C ASN A 62 -18.85 -10.54 2.82
N LEU A 63 -19.05 -11.60 2.02
CA LEU A 63 -19.58 -12.88 2.52
C LEU A 63 -18.59 -13.60 3.44
N ILE A 64 -17.29 -13.42 3.23
CA ILE A 64 -16.26 -14.01 4.10
C ILE A 64 -16.27 -13.34 5.48
N ASP A 65 -16.49 -12.02 5.54
CA ASP A 65 -16.57 -11.30 6.81
C ASP A 65 -17.80 -11.69 7.65
N LYS A 66 -18.82 -12.31 7.03
CA LYS A 66 -19.98 -12.85 7.74
C LYS A 66 -19.67 -14.12 8.52
N ILE A 67 -18.74 -14.94 8.04
CA ILE A 67 -18.46 -16.27 8.58
C ILE A 67 -17.12 -16.34 9.29
N TRP A 68 -16.24 -15.37 9.09
CA TRP A 68 -14.90 -15.36 9.68
C TRP A 68 -14.79 -14.35 10.82
N GLU A 69 -14.79 -14.86 12.03
CA GLU A 69 -14.50 -14.07 13.23
C GLU A 69 -13.02 -13.73 13.33
N ARG A 70 -12.65 -12.57 12.78
CA ARG A 70 -11.27 -12.10 12.85
C ARG A 70 -10.97 -11.42 14.18
N LYS A 71 -9.96 -11.88 14.88
CA LYS A 71 -9.34 -11.12 15.99
C LYS A 71 -8.51 -9.96 15.39
N ILE A 72 -9.14 -8.80 15.23
CA ILE A 72 -8.44 -7.62 14.72
C ILE A 72 -7.56 -7.05 15.84
N ILE A 73 -6.25 -7.29 15.77
CA ILE A 73 -5.28 -6.62 16.64
C ILE A 73 -5.11 -5.18 16.12
N LYS A 74 -5.82 -4.25 16.75
CA LYS A 74 -5.70 -2.83 16.39
C LYS A 74 -4.33 -2.31 16.78
N ASN A 75 -3.53 -1.96 15.79
CA ASN A 75 -2.27 -1.27 16.01
C ASN A 75 -2.54 0.16 16.51
N LYS A 76 -2.06 0.48 17.73
CA LYS A 76 -2.25 1.80 18.38
C LYS A 76 -1.13 2.80 18.08
N ASN A 77 -0.13 2.44 17.27
CA ASN A 77 1.00 3.32 16.97
C ASN A 77 0.54 4.60 16.28
N LYS A 78 1.00 5.75 16.79
CA LYS A 78 0.73 7.05 16.19
C LYS A 78 1.47 7.21 14.86
N PHE A 79 0.91 8.02 13.96
CA PHE A 79 1.61 8.50 12.79
C PHE A 79 2.69 9.50 13.18
N TYR A 80 3.75 9.57 12.40
CA TYR A 80 4.86 10.46 12.65
C TYR A 80 5.40 11.07 11.36
N LEU A 81 5.96 12.27 11.48
CA LEU A 81 6.66 12.93 10.39
C LEU A 81 8.06 12.35 10.24
N LEU A 82 8.52 12.24 9.00
CA LEU A 82 9.93 12.01 8.74
C LEU A 82 10.75 13.23 9.18
N PRO A 83 11.92 13.02 9.81
CA PRO A 83 12.81 14.12 10.15
C PRO A 83 13.34 14.81 8.89
N ASN A 84 13.66 16.10 8.99
CA ASN A 84 14.16 16.89 7.85
C ASN A 84 15.40 16.28 7.18
N GLY A 85 16.23 15.55 7.94
CA GLY A 85 17.39 14.83 7.39
C GLY A 85 17.05 13.61 6.54
N ALA A 86 15.81 13.11 6.59
CA ALA A 86 15.37 11.92 5.84
C ALA A 86 14.65 12.28 4.52
N VAL A 87 14.26 13.52 4.32
CA VAL A 87 13.49 13.95 3.15
C VAL A 87 14.27 14.97 2.31
N SER A 88 14.15 14.88 1.00
CA SER A 88 14.74 15.85 0.07
C SER A 88 13.85 17.05 -0.16
N GLU A 89 12.54 16.91 0.00
CA GLU A 89 11.57 17.93 -0.36
C GLU A 89 10.46 18.03 0.69
N LYS A 90 10.12 19.26 1.10
CA LYS A 90 8.99 19.56 1.99
C LYS A 90 7.67 19.20 1.29
N TYR A 91 6.66 18.75 2.06
CA TYR A 91 5.38 18.33 1.50
C TYR A 91 4.68 19.44 0.70
N GLN A 92 4.83 20.71 1.11
CA GLN A 92 4.21 21.86 0.42
C GLN A 92 4.70 21.97 -1.04
N LEU A 93 5.98 21.69 -1.31
CA LEU A 93 6.54 21.71 -2.67
C LEU A 93 5.96 20.58 -3.51
N LYS A 94 5.80 19.38 -2.92
CA LYS A 94 5.15 18.25 -3.57
C LYS A 94 3.69 18.56 -3.91
N VAL A 95 2.96 19.16 -2.97
CA VAL A 95 1.57 19.62 -3.16
C VAL A 95 1.47 20.65 -4.28
N ASN A 96 2.44 21.58 -4.38
CA ASN A 96 2.51 22.53 -5.49
C ASN A 96 2.64 21.85 -6.86
N LYS A 97 3.42 20.77 -6.95
CA LYS A 97 3.54 19.96 -8.17
C LYS A 97 2.20 19.32 -8.57
N ILE A 98 1.47 18.78 -7.59
CA ILE A 98 0.15 18.19 -7.82
C ILE A 98 -0.86 19.27 -8.26
N SER A 99 -0.88 20.42 -7.60
CA SER A 99 -1.75 21.54 -7.99
C SER A 99 -1.48 21.99 -9.44
N LYS A 100 -0.21 22.15 -9.84
CA LYS A 100 0.16 22.44 -11.23
C LYS A 100 -0.30 21.35 -12.20
N TYR A 101 -0.16 20.07 -11.82
CA TYR A 101 -0.63 18.94 -12.61
C TYR A 101 -2.14 19.02 -12.82
N LEU A 102 -2.94 19.23 -11.77
CA LEU A 102 -4.40 19.35 -11.85
C LEU A 102 -4.84 20.50 -12.76
N LYS A 103 -4.21 21.68 -12.64
CA LYS A 103 -4.49 22.82 -13.51
C LYS A 103 -4.21 22.50 -14.97
N ARG A 104 -3.08 21.85 -15.29
CA ARG A 104 -2.74 21.42 -16.67
C ARG A 104 -3.74 20.40 -17.22
N LYS A 105 -4.28 19.51 -16.36
CA LYS A 105 -5.29 18.52 -16.74
C LYS A 105 -6.72 19.07 -16.73
N LYS A 106 -6.88 20.36 -16.43
CA LYS A 106 -8.19 21.03 -16.29
C LYS A 106 -9.11 20.23 -15.37
N SER A 107 -8.59 19.77 -14.23
CA SER A 107 -9.27 18.94 -13.23
C SER A 107 -9.31 19.64 -11.89
N ASP A 108 -10.36 19.36 -11.12
CA ASP A 108 -10.59 20.02 -9.85
C ASP A 108 -9.92 19.28 -8.70
N PHE A 109 -9.93 17.93 -8.73
CA PHE A 109 -9.46 17.08 -7.66
C PHE A 109 -8.57 15.94 -8.16
N LEU A 110 -7.62 15.53 -7.32
CA LEU A 110 -6.97 14.23 -7.36
C LEU A 110 -7.39 13.46 -6.11
N PHE A 111 -7.95 12.27 -6.29
CA PHE A 111 -8.23 11.35 -5.19
C PHE A 111 -7.20 10.23 -5.18
N VAL A 112 -6.40 10.17 -4.11
CA VAL A 112 -5.28 9.23 -3.95
C VAL A 112 -5.67 8.15 -2.96
N THR A 113 -5.78 6.92 -3.44
CA THR A 113 -6.11 5.74 -2.64
C THR A 113 -4.89 4.91 -2.26
N ALA A 114 -3.78 5.09 -2.96
CA ALA A 114 -2.50 4.45 -2.68
C ALA A 114 -1.85 5.02 -1.41
N SER A 115 -1.94 4.29 -0.30
CA SER A 115 -1.47 4.75 1.02
C SER A 115 0.04 5.07 1.06
N GLU A 116 0.85 4.38 0.25
CA GLU A 116 2.28 4.66 0.10
C GLU A 116 2.56 6.01 -0.61
N ASN A 117 1.67 6.41 -1.52
CA ASN A 117 1.74 7.71 -2.17
C ASN A 117 1.34 8.83 -1.21
N ASN A 118 0.32 8.59 -0.38
CA ASN A 118 -0.09 9.50 0.70
C ASN A 118 1.05 9.71 1.70
N ALA A 119 1.71 8.63 2.12
CA ALA A 119 2.85 8.69 3.03
C ALA A 119 4.03 9.49 2.45
N TRP A 120 4.32 9.33 1.15
CA TRP A 120 5.36 10.08 0.47
C TRP A 120 4.99 11.54 0.30
N LEU A 121 3.76 11.83 -0.15
CA LEU A 121 3.29 13.20 -0.42
C LEU A 121 3.41 14.08 0.82
N LEU A 122 2.95 13.58 1.98
CA LEU A 122 2.92 14.33 3.23
C LEU A 122 4.17 14.13 4.11
N ASN A 123 5.15 13.34 3.68
CA ASN A 123 6.33 12.96 4.47
C ASN A 123 5.98 12.31 5.81
N ILE A 124 4.90 11.56 5.87
CA ILE A 124 4.43 10.85 7.07
C ILE A 124 4.74 9.36 6.99
N ARG A 125 4.79 8.73 8.14
CA ARG A 125 4.88 7.27 8.25
C ARG A 125 3.89 6.78 9.31
N GLY A 126 3.45 5.55 9.13
CA GLY A 126 2.61 4.79 10.06
C GLY A 126 3.16 3.38 10.25
N ARG A 127 2.41 2.57 10.99
CA ARG A 127 2.68 1.12 11.16
C ARG A 127 1.40 0.32 11.06
N ASP A 128 0.52 0.70 10.14
CA ASP A 128 -0.78 0.05 9.98
C ASP A 128 -0.64 -1.33 9.32
N THR A 129 0.38 -1.47 8.51
CA THR A 129 0.76 -2.74 7.89
C THR A 129 2.10 -3.22 8.45
N LYS A 130 2.17 -4.51 8.77
CA LYS A 130 3.42 -5.13 9.21
C LYS A 130 4.49 -5.00 8.11
N TYR A 131 5.71 -4.68 8.48
CA TYR A 131 6.86 -4.47 7.59
C TYR A 131 6.78 -3.25 6.67
N THR A 132 5.67 -2.55 6.60
CA THR A 132 5.51 -1.41 5.69
C THR A 132 5.18 -0.15 6.49
N PRO A 133 6.04 0.91 6.44
CA PRO A 133 5.87 2.08 7.30
C PRO A 133 4.86 3.09 6.72
N ILE A 134 3.69 2.65 6.34
CA ILE A 134 2.65 3.50 5.75
C ILE A 134 1.43 3.61 6.66
N PRO A 135 0.76 4.78 6.68
CA PRO A 135 -0.57 4.95 7.28
C PRO A 135 -1.64 4.43 6.31
N HIS A 136 -2.60 3.65 6.79
CA HIS A 136 -3.81 3.37 6.01
C HIS A 136 -4.63 4.65 5.87
N SER A 137 -4.75 5.17 4.66
CA SER A 137 -5.28 6.50 4.43
C SER A 137 -5.68 6.75 2.99
N TYR A 138 -6.55 7.78 2.80
CA TYR A 138 -6.84 8.37 1.50
C TYR A 138 -6.54 9.86 1.53
N ILE A 139 -6.26 10.45 0.38
CA ILE A 139 -6.11 11.90 0.22
C ILE A 139 -7.05 12.39 -0.89
N LEU A 140 -7.74 13.48 -0.59
CA LEU A 140 -8.38 14.32 -1.60
C LEU A 140 -7.65 15.65 -1.62
N ILE A 141 -7.06 16.00 -2.75
CA ILE A 141 -6.37 17.27 -2.97
C ILE A 141 -7.00 18.02 -4.13
N ASP A 142 -7.25 19.30 -3.96
CA ASP A 142 -7.77 20.16 -5.01
C ASP A 142 -6.67 20.98 -5.73
N LYS A 143 -7.05 21.59 -6.85
CA LYS A 143 -6.18 22.48 -7.63
C LYS A 143 -5.70 23.73 -6.88
N ASN A 144 -6.36 24.09 -5.77
CA ASN A 144 -6.03 25.22 -4.89
C ASN A 144 -5.16 24.81 -3.70
N LYS A 145 -4.69 23.53 -3.66
CA LYS A 145 -3.81 22.96 -2.62
C LYS A 145 -4.50 22.68 -1.27
N ASN A 146 -5.82 22.66 -1.22
CA ASN A 146 -6.54 22.18 -0.05
C ASN A 146 -6.42 20.66 0.02
N ILE A 147 -6.11 20.13 1.19
CA ILE A 147 -5.86 18.71 1.41
C ILE A 147 -6.81 18.20 2.48
N LYS A 148 -7.59 17.19 2.14
CA LYS A 148 -8.34 16.37 3.09
C LYS A 148 -7.62 15.02 3.22
N PHE A 149 -7.16 14.70 4.44
CA PHE A 149 -6.47 13.46 4.75
C PHE A 149 -7.37 12.58 5.60
N PHE A 150 -7.80 11.46 5.05
CA PHE A 150 -8.71 10.50 5.68
C PHE A 150 -7.91 9.37 6.30
N CYS A 151 -8.03 9.20 7.61
CA CYS A 151 -7.27 8.18 8.37
C CYS A 151 -7.94 7.86 9.71
N ASP A 152 -7.39 6.93 10.48
CA ASP A 152 -7.77 6.72 11.87
C ASP A 152 -7.30 7.93 12.70
N LEU A 153 -8.25 8.80 13.11
CA LEU A 153 -7.96 10.01 13.89
C LEU A 153 -7.29 9.72 15.23
N LYS A 154 -7.50 8.54 15.81
CA LYS A 154 -6.83 8.13 17.05
C LYS A 154 -5.31 8.05 16.90
N LYS A 155 -4.79 7.94 15.67
CA LYS A 155 -3.36 7.88 15.36
C LYS A 155 -2.73 9.23 15.06
N VAL A 156 -3.53 10.29 14.99
CA VAL A 156 -3.10 11.65 14.69
C VAL A 156 -2.76 12.39 16.00
N SER A 157 -1.49 12.71 16.21
CA SER A 157 -1.02 13.46 17.37
C SER A 157 -1.07 14.97 17.13
N SER A 158 -1.08 15.78 18.22
CA SER A 158 -0.99 17.23 18.13
C SER A 158 0.30 17.70 17.45
N SER A 159 1.41 16.99 17.63
CA SER A 159 2.67 17.29 16.95
C SER A 159 2.59 17.06 15.44
N LEU A 160 1.89 16.01 15.01
CA LEU A 160 1.65 15.75 13.59
C LEU A 160 0.79 16.87 12.96
N LYS A 161 -0.28 17.29 13.65
CA LYS A 161 -1.13 18.40 13.20
C LYS A 161 -0.34 19.71 13.06
N ARG A 162 0.50 20.02 14.05
CA ARG A 162 1.38 21.21 13.98
C ARG A 162 2.35 21.17 12.80
N GLY A 163 2.88 20.00 12.47
CA GLY A 163 3.78 19.84 11.31
C GLY A 163 3.08 19.90 9.95
N LEU A 164 1.77 19.60 9.91
CA LEU A 164 0.94 19.56 8.71
C LEU A 164 -0.20 20.59 8.77
N LYS A 165 0.12 21.85 9.10
CA LYS A 165 -0.85 22.94 9.37
C LYS A 165 -1.90 23.18 8.27
N LYS A 166 -1.58 22.83 6.99
CA LYS A 166 -2.47 23.00 5.83
C LYS A 166 -3.21 21.73 5.42
N VAL A 167 -3.20 20.70 6.28
CA VAL A 167 -3.87 19.43 6.05
C VAL A 167 -5.05 19.31 7.00
N ASN A 168 -6.23 19.10 6.46
CA ASN A 168 -7.45 18.84 7.22
C ASN A 168 -7.58 17.33 7.42
N PHE A 169 -7.66 16.90 8.69
CA PHE A 169 -7.77 15.49 9.06
C PHE A 169 -9.22 15.09 9.27
N PHE A 170 -9.63 14.00 8.63
CA PHE A 170 -10.96 13.41 8.72
C PHE A 170 -10.89 11.95 9.12
N ASP A 171 -11.92 11.42 9.76
CA ASP A 171 -12.02 9.99 9.96
C ASP A 171 -12.13 9.29 8.60
N ILE A 172 -11.47 8.14 8.47
CA ILE A 172 -11.47 7.38 7.21
C ILE A 172 -12.90 6.95 6.82
N LYS A 173 -13.79 6.76 7.79
CA LYS A 173 -15.19 6.42 7.59
C LYS A 173 -15.99 7.52 6.90
N ASP A 174 -15.58 8.77 7.06
CA ASP A 174 -16.27 9.92 6.47
C ASP A 174 -15.91 10.13 4.99
N CYS A 175 -14.92 9.41 4.48
CA CYS A 175 -14.42 9.58 3.12
C CYS A 175 -15.54 9.46 2.07
N ALA A 176 -16.32 8.39 2.12
CA ALA A 176 -17.42 8.15 1.19
C ALA A 176 -18.48 9.27 1.25
N LYS A 177 -18.88 9.68 2.44
CA LYS A 177 -19.85 10.75 2.65
C LYS A 177 -19.36 12.08 2.07
N ILE A 178 -18.10 12.42 2.31
CA ILE A 178 -17.50 13.67 1.81
C ILE A 178 -17.39 13.64 0.28
N LEU A 179 -17.02 12.51 -0.32
CA LEU A 179 -16.97 12.38 -1.77
C LEU A 179 -18.36 12.49 -2.42
N LEU A 180 -19.39 11.89 -1.83
CA LEU A 180 -20.78 11.99 -2.29
C LEU A 180 -21.32 13.42 -2.29
N GLY A 181 -20.87 14.25 -1.34
CA GLY A 181 -21.27 15.66 -1.26
C GLY A 181 -20.57 16.60 -2.26
N ILE A 182 -19.71 16.08 -3.12
CA ILE A 182 -19.04 16.85 -4.18
C ILE A 182 -19.75 16.61 -5.50
N GLU A 183 -20.14 17.68 -6.17
CA GLU A 183 -20.91 17.58 -7.41
C GLU A 183 -20.33 18.47 -8.52
N LYS A 184 -20.57 18.08 -9.76
CA LYS A 184 -20.23 18.81 -10.99
C LYS A 184 -18.74 19.19 -11.06
N LYS A 185 -17.87 18.32 -10.53
CA LYS A 185 -16.40 18.48 -10.54
C LYS A 185 -15.75 17.43 -11.42
N LYS A 186 -14.48 17.67 -11.75
CA LYS A 186 -13.64 16.74 -12.52
C LYS A 186 -12.57 16.17 -11.61
N PHE A 187 -12.60 14.85 -11.45
CA PHE A 187 -11.66 14.09 -10.63
C PHE A 187 -10.63 13.37 -11.48
N VAL A 188 -9.39 13.38 -11.04
CA VAL A 188 -8.37 12.42 -11.47
C VAL A 188 -8.37 11.29 -10.46
N ILE A 189 -8.48 10.06 -10.93
CA ILE A 189 -8.30 8.83 -10.16
C ILE A 189 -7.38 7.87 -10.91
N ASP A 190 -6.75 6.94 -10.18
CA ASP A 190 -5.94 5.86 -10.76
C ASP A 190 -6.68 4.53 -10.65
N ASP A 191 -7.08 3.95 -11.77
CA ASP A 191 -7.79 2.68 -11.85
C ASP A 191 -6.97 1.48 -11.33
N ASN A 192 -5.67 1.64 -11.08
CA ASN A 192 -4.87 0.60 -10.44
C ASN A 192 -5.09 0.53 -8.92
N SER A 193 -5.48 1.64 -8.30
CA SER A 193 -5.59 1.74 -6.84
C SER A 193 -6.96 2.17 -6.33
N CYS A 194 -7.74 2.90 -7.12
CA CYS A 194 -9.07 3.34 -6.74
C CYS A 194 -10.05 2.18 -6.85
N SER A 195 -10.63 1.76 -5.73
CA SER A 195 -11.60 0.68 -5.71
C SER A 195 -12.86 1.03 -6.49
N PHE A 196 -13.55 0.00 -6.98
CA PHE A 196 -14.84 0.13 -7.66
C PHE A 196 -15.84 0.93 -6.82
N PHE A 197 -15.85 0.71 -5.51
CA PHE A 197 -16.70 1.44 -4.56
C PHE A 197 -16.48 2.96 -4.63
N PHE A 198 -15.25 3.43 -4.48
CA PHE A 198 -14.98 4.87 -4.54
C PHE A 198 -15.18 5.45 -5.92
N LYS A 199 -14.82 4.72 -6.97
CA LYS A 199 -15.07 5.15 -8.35
C LYS A 199 -16.57 5.37 -8.59
N THR A 200 -17.42 4.42 -8.20
CA THR A 200 -18.88 4.53 -8.34
C THR A 200 -19.45 5.73 -7.57
N ILE A 201 -18.95 5.98 -6.36
CA ILE A 201 -19.35 7.14 -5.56
C ILE A 201 -19.02 8.47 -6.27
N ILE A 202 -17.82 8.58 -6.81
CA ILE A 202 -17.36 9.80 -7.49
C ILE A 202 -18.13 9.99 -8.80
N ASP A 203 -18.31 8.92 -9.58
CA ASP A 203 -18.93 8.95 -10.92
C ASP A 203 -20.41 9.35 -10.89
N LYS A 204 -21.06 9.15 -9.73
CA LYS A 204 -22.49 9.46 -9.57
C LYS A 204 -22.83 10.92 -9.92
N ASN A 205 -22.01 11.88 -9.47
CA ASN A 205 -22.28 13.31 -9.59
C ASN A 205 -21.14 14.10 -10.25
N ASN A 206 -20.06 13.43 -10.71
CA ASN A 206 -18.84 14.08 -11.17
C ASN A 206 -18.30 13.43 -12.45
N LYS A 207 -17.38 14.12 -13.12
CA LYS A 207 -16.63 13.57 -14.26
C LYS A 207 -15.32 12.95 -13.77
N ILE A 208 -15.01 11.73 -14.22
CA ILE A 208 -13.77 11.03 -13.89
C ILE A 208 -12.82 11.09 -15.08
N LEU A 209 -11.57 11.39 -14.79
CA LEU A 209 -10.44 11.25 -15.68
C LEU A 209 -9.50 10.16 -15.11
N ASN A 210 -9.54 8.98 -15.74
CA ASN A 210 -8.70 7.85 -15.34
C ASN A 210 -7.27 8.08 -15.83
N LEU A 211 -6.37 8.38 -14.91
CA LEU A 211 -4.94 8.59 -15.18
C LEU A 211 -4.13 7.97 -14.06
N GLN A 212 -2.94 7.48 -14.41
CA GLN A 212 -1.98 7.06 -13.37
C GLN A 212 -1.75 8.18 -12.37
N ASP A 213 -1.74 7.85 -11.08
CA ASP A 213 -1.43 8.78 -10.02
C ASP A 213 -0.04 9.41 -10.26
N PRO A 214 0.04 10.75 -10.47
CA PRO A 214 1.29 11.43 -10.76
C PRO A 214 2.34 11.29 -9.65
N ILE A 215 1.92 10.92 -8.44
CA ILE A 215 2.83 10.73 -7.31
C ILE A 215 3.77 9.56 -7.54
N TYR A 216 3.38 8.52 -8.29
CA TYR A 216 4.28 7.41 -8.63
C TYR A 216 5.54 7.88 -9.34
N ILE A 217 5.39 8.72 -10.35
CA ILE A 217 6.55 9.27 -11.09
C ILE A 217 7.34 10.24 -10.21
N LEU A 218 6.67 11.14 -9.48
CA LEU A 218 7.33 12.07 -8.59
C LEU A 218 8.15 11.37 -7.49
N LYS A 219 7.62 10.27 -6.94
CA LYS A 219 8.27 9.45 -5.93
C LYS A 219 9.42 8.61 -6.48
N ALA A 220 9.32 8.19 -7.75
CA ALA A 220 10.36 7.40 -8.41
C ALA A 220 11.68 8.19 -8.55
N ILE A 221 11.61 9.48 -8.77
CA ILE A 221 12.78 10.35 -8.87
C ILE A 221 13.25 10.76 -7.48
N LYS A 222 14.32 10.14 -7.00
CA LYS A 222 14.87 10.40 -5.66
C LYS A 222 15.67 11.68 -5.65
N GLY A 223 15.47 12.49 -4.62
CA GLY A 223 16.27 13.67 -4.38
C GLY A 223 17.66 13.30 -3.80
N LYS A 224 18.61 14.23 -3.92
CA LYS A 224 20.02 14.04 -3.53
C LYS A 224 20.18 13.47 -2.12
N ARG A 225 19.45 14.03 -1.14
CA ARG A 225 19.49 13.58 0.26
C ARG A 225 18.92 12.16 0.44
N GLU A 226 17.86 11.80 -0.29
CA GLU A 226 17.32 10.46 -0.27
C GLU A 226 18.32 9.44 -0.82
N ILE A 227 19.02 9.78 -1.92
CA ILE A 227 20.07 8.93 -2.49
C ILE A 227 21.21 8.71 -1.49
N GLU A 228 21.69 9.77 -0.85
CA GLU A 228 22.74 9.68 0.17
C GLU A 228 22.32 8.81 1.36
N ASN A 229 21.08 8.94 1.82
CA ASN A 229 20.54 8.13 2.91
C ASN A 229 20.39 6.66 2.50
N ILE A 230 19.97 6.39 1.26
CA ILE A 230 19.88 5.02 0.72
C ILE A 230 21.28 4.38 0.69
N LYS A 231 22.29 5.08 0.16
CA LYS A 231 23.67 4.59 0.15
C LYS A 231 24.18 4.25 1.57
N LYS A 232 23.95 5.14 2.54
CA LYS A 232 24.30 4.89 3.94
C LYS A 232 23.58 3.69 4.54
N ALA A 233 22.27 3.54 4.23
CA ALA A 233 21.49 2.40 4.71
C ALA A 233 22.03 1.06 4.16
N HIS A 234 22.41 1.02 2.89
CA HIS A 234 23.05 -0.17 2.29
C HIS A 234 24.40 -0.50 2.93
N ILE A 235 25.22 0.49 3.25
CA ILE A 235 26.48 0.26 3.97
C ILE A 235 26.21 -0.37 5.35
N TYR A 236 25.27 0.16 6.11
CA TYR A 236 24.93 -0.38 7.44
C TYR A 236 24.36 -1.79 7.36
N ASP A 237 23.51 -2.08 6.39
CA ASP A 237 22.97 -3.44 6.21
C ASP A 237 24.06 -4.40 5.71
N GLY A 238 24.95 -3.95 4.83
CA GLY A 238 26.09 -4.71 4.34
C GLY A 238 27.01 -5.12 5.47
N VAL A 239 27.33 -4.23 6.42
CA VAL A 239 28.11 -4.58 7.62
C VAL A 239 27.40 -5.65 8.46
N ALA A 240 26.09 -5.54 8.65
CA ALA A 240 25.34 -6.54 9.41
C ALA A 240 25.33 -7.90 8.70
N LEU A 241 25.17 -7.91 7.38
CA LEU A 241 25.19 -9.11 6.55
C LEU A 241 26.59 -9.78 6.56
N THR A 242 27.66 -9.02 6.37
CA THR A 242 29.04 -9.53 6.41
C THR A 242 29.36 -10.19 7.75
N ARG A 243 28.98 -9.54 8.86
CA ARG A 243 29.14 -10.12 10.21
C ARG A 243 28.32 -11.39 10.39
N TYR A 244 27.13 -11.45 9.81
CA TYR A 244 26.30 -12.64 9.84
C TYR A 244 26.92 -13.79 9.04
N LEU A 245 27.40 -13.54 7.83
CA LEU A 245 28.04 -14.55 6.99
C LEU A 245 29.32 -15.11 7.64
N PHE A 246 30.14 -14.24 8.23
CA PHE A 246 31.30 -14.67 9.02
C PHE A 246 30.89 -15.56 10.20
N TRP A 247 29.87 -15.14 10.96
CA TRP A 247 29.36 -15.93 12.06
C TRP A 247 28.81 -17.29 11.58
N LEU A 248 28.05 -17.30 10.51
CA LEU A 248 27.46 -18.52 9.93
C LEU A 248 28.58 -19.51 9.55
N LYS A 249 29.54 -19.05 8.76
CA LYS A 249 30.70 -19.86 8.30
C LYS A 249 31.48 -20.46 9.47
N LYS A 250 31.73 -19.68 10.56
CA LYS A 250 32.47 -20.15 11.72
C LYS A 250 31.71 -21.16 12.60
N ASN A 251 30.37 -21.14 12.56
CA ASN A 251 29.53 -21.92 13.47
C ASN A 251 28.72 -23.02 12.80
N PHE A 252 28.71 -23.09 11.47
CA PHE A 252 27.87 -24.02 10.73
C PHE A 252 28.05 -25.48 11.16
N TYR A 253 29.29 -25.94 11.35
CA TYR A 253 29.60 -27.32 11.79
C TYR A 253 29.57 -27.52 13.30
N LYS A 254 29.54 -26.44 14.09
CA LYS A 254 29.68 -26.50 15.55
C LYS A 254 28.35 -26.36 16.29
N LYS A 255 27.29 -25.91 15.62
CA LYS A 255 25.99 -25.59 16.23
C LYS A 255 24.86 -26.08 15.36
N ASN A 256 23.80 -26.52 15.98
CA ASN A 256 22.56 -26.78 15.27
C ASN A 256 21.92 -25.44 14.87
N ILE A 257 22.13 -25.00 13.63
CA ILE A 257 21.60 -23.76 13.08
C ILE A 257 20.41 -24.08 12.21
N THR A 258 19.24 -23.63 12.64
CA THR A 258 18.00 -23.71 11.85
C THR A 258 17.79 -22.42 11.05
N GLU A 259 16.91 -22.45 10.05
CA GLU A 259 16.49 -21.28 9.25
C GLU A 259 15.99 -20.14 10.18
N ILE A 260 15.24 -20.50 11.23
CA ILE A 260 14.70 -19.55 12.22
C ILE A 260 15.85 -18.90 13.01
N THR A 261 16.76 -19.70 13.57
CA THR A 261 17.88 -19.19 14.39
C THR A 261 18.86 -18.38 13.55
N ALA A 262 19.07 -18.74 12.29
CA ALA A 262 19.86 -17.99 11.31
C ALA A 262 19.26 -16.61 11.05
N SER A 263 17.95 -16.54 10.74
CA SER A 263 17.24 -15.28 10.50
C SER A 263 17.25 -14.37 11.74
N GLN A 264 17.04 -14.94 12.93
CA GLN A 264 17.10 -14.19 14.19
C GLN A 264 18.51 -13.64 14.46
N LYS A 265 19.56 -14.38 14.09
CA LYS A 265 20.95 -13.91 14.26
C LYS A 265 21.24 -12.72 13.34
N LEU A 266 20.82 -12.77 12.08
CA LEU A 266 20.94 -11.62 11.17
C LEU A 266 20.21 -10.40 11.74
N LEU A 267 18.99 -10.59 12.23
CA LEU A 267 18.22 -9.50 12.86
C LEU A 267 18.96 -8.91 14.06
N LYS A 268 19.63 -9.73 14.90
CA LYS A 268 20.48 -9.25 16.01
C LYS A 268 21.63 -8.36 15.52
N PHE A 269 22.27 -8.71 14.40
CA PHE A 269 23.32 -7.87 13.81
C PHE A 269 22.76 -6.55 13.28
N ARG A 270 21.61 -6.55 12.60
CA ARG A 270 20.93 -5.34 12.12
C ARG A 270 20.55 -4.40 13.26
N LYS A 271 20.04 -4.94 14.38
CA LYS A 271 19.66 -4.17 15.58
C LYS A 271 20.82 -3.47 16.28
N LYS A 272 22.07 -3.85 16.02
CA LYS A 272 23.24 -3.11 16.53
C LYS A 272 23.36 -1.70 15.95
N ASN A 273 22.75 -1.45 14.79
CA ASN A 273 22.65 -0.10 14.25
C ASN A 273 21.49 0.65 14.94
N LYS A 274 21.80 1.72 15.68
CA LYS A 274 20.79 2.56 16.37
C LYS A 274 19.74 3.17 15.43
N LYS A 275 20.03 3.26 14.12
CA LYS A 275 19.08 3.76 13.10
C LYS A 275 18.16 2.68 12.54
N PHE A 276 18.42 1.41 12.85
CA PHE A 276 17.53 0.32 12.44
C PHE A 276 16.16 0.49 13.11
N LYS A 277 15.10 0.42 12.33
CA LYS A 277 13.72 0.54 12.83
C LYS A 277 13.03 -0.83 12.91
N PHE A 278 12.92 -1.51 11.80
CA PHE A 278 12.29 -2.84 11.66
C PHE A 278 12.63 -3.42 10.27
N LEU A 279 12.32 -4.70 10.09
CA LEU A 279 12.46 -5.37 8.79
C LEU A 279 11.44 -4.84 7.79
N SER A 280 11.83 -4.72 6.51
CA SER A 280 10.95 -4.30 5.41
C SER A 280 10.08 -5.44 4.85
N PHE A 281 10.43 -6.70 5.18
CA PHE A 281 9.68 -7.91 4.83
C PHE A 281 10.09 -9.05 5.77
N PRO A 282 9.29 -10.13 5.89
CA PRO A 282 9.71 -11.29 6.67
C PRO A 282 10.97 -11.89 6.03
N THR A 283 11.94 -12.27 6.87
CA THR A 283 13.16 -12.90 6.37
C THR A 283 12.81 -14.23 5.70
N ILE A 284 13.24 -14.39 4.45
CA ILE A 284 13.20 -15.66 3.74
C ILE A 284 14.54 -16.35 4.02
N SER A 285 14.48 -17.50 4.67
CA SER A 285 15.65 -18.32 5.00
C SER A 285 15.29 -19.74 4.66
N GLY A 286 15.94 -20.30 3.66
CA GLY A 286 15.69 -21.65 3.16
C GLY A 286 16.97 -22.46 3.10
N THR A 287 16.85 -23.76 3.34
CA THR A 287 17.92 -24.75 3.19
C THR A 287 17.36 -26.07 2.71
N GLY A 288 18.16 -26.87 2.02
CA GLY A 288 17.71 -28.13 1.42
C GLY A 288 16.63 -27.89 0.36
N PRO A 289 15.52 -28.66 0.43
CA PRO A 289 14.44 -28.58 -0.55
C PRO A 289 13.53 -27.37 -0.39
N ASN A 290 13.73 -26.52 0.63
CA ASN A 290 12.88 -25.36 0.93
C ASN A 290 13.31 -24.08 0.20
#